data_b9ba9e39fc63796df8616370081b2dd9
#
_entry.id   b9ba9e39fc63796df8616370081b2dd9
#
_cell.length_a   1.000
_cell.length_b   1.000
_cell.length_c   1.000
_cell.angle_alpha   90.00
_cell.angle_beta   90.00
_cell.angle_gamma   90.00
#
_symmetry.space_group_name_H-M   'P 1'
#
loop_
_entity.id
_entity.type
_entity.pdbx_description
1 polymer ?
#
loop_
_entity_poly.entity_id
_entity_poly.type
_entity_poly.pdbx_seq_one_letter_code
_entity_poly.pdbx_strand_id
1 'polypeptide(L)'
;MKKLLLSIMTQMAMQMSMQVAMPLSASAQQLLPYQNANLSAEVRANDLLSRLTLEEKTKLMMDTSPAIGRLGIPQFQWWNEALHGVGRNGFVTVFPITMHMAASWDDTLLYKVFTAVSDEARAKAQEAKKSGNIKRYQSLSFWTPNINIFRDPRWGRGQETYGEDPYLTTRMGLAVVNGLQGQTFDGKPMSAPGVLAPASSQ
;
A
#
# COMPACT_ATOMS: atom_id res chain seq x y z
N MET A 1 -25.92 -39.72 59.81
CA MET A 1 -24.90 -38.75 59.32
C MET A 1 -24.43 -38.99 57.93
N LYS A 2 -23.99 -40.16 57.48
CA LYS A 2 -23.49 -40.39 56.09
C LYS A 2 -24.52 -40.07 54.97
N LYS A 3 -25.82 -40.33 55.13
CA LYS A 3 -26.87 -40.05 54.14
C LYS A 3 -27.17 -38.54 53.98
N LEU A 4 -27.02 -37.75 55.05
CA LEU A 4 -27.24 -36.33 55.05
C LEU A 4 -26.10 -35.58 54.31
N LEU A 5 -24.86 -36.01 54.53
CA LEU A 5 -23.67 -35.47 53.82
C LEU A 5 -23.71 -35.76 52.32
N LEU A 6 -24.17 -36.93 51.93
CA LEU A 6 -24.28 -37.29 50.50
C LEU A 6 -25.35 -36.45 49.79
N SER A 7 -26.46 -36.13 50.49
CA SER A 7 -27.53 -35.27 49.91
C SER A 7 -27.09 -33.82 49.75
N ILE A 8 -26.28 -33.29 50.67
CA ILE A 8 -25.75 -31.92 50.60
C ILE A 8 -24.71 -31.80 49.50
N MET A 9 -23.85 -32.80 49.32
CA MET A 9 -22.86 -32.81 48.23
C MET A 9 -23.51 -32.93 46.85
N THR A 10 -24.61 -33.69 46.67
CA THR A 10 -25.34 -33.78 45.41
C THR A 10 -26.08 -32.49 45.10
N GLN A 11 -26.64 -31.78 46.06
CA GLN A 11 -27.27 -30.48 45.85
C GLN A 11 -26.25 -29.37 45.50
N MET A 12 -25.07 -29.37 46.14
CA MET A 12 -24.00 -28.42 45.79
C MET A 12 -23.42 -28.68 44.37
N ALA A 13 -23.26 -29.92 43.97
CA ALA A 13 -22.80 -30.27 42.64
C ALA A 13 -23.84 -29.85 41.54
N MET A 14 -25.14 -29.92 41.85
CA MET A 14 -26.21 -29.56 40.93
C MET A 14 -26.39 -28.04 40.81
N GLN A 15 -26.01 -27.24 41.79
CA GLN A 15 -26.01 -25.79 41.74
C GLN A 15 -24.79 -25.20 41.02
N MET A 16 -23.68 -25.94 40.95
CA MET A 16 -22.44 -25.49 40.31
C MET A 16 -22.45 -25.71 38.78
N SER A 17 -23.35 -26.54 38.29
CA SER A 17 -23.47 -26.81 36.84
C SER A 17 -24.42 -25.86 36.07
N MET A 18 -25.04 -24.88 36.74
CA MET A 18 -26.03 -23.99 36.14
C MET A 18 -25.54 -22.55 35.91
N GLN A 19 -24.23 -22.32 35.99
CA GLN A 19 -23.61 -20.99 35.84
C GLN A 19 -22.59 -20.88 34.72
N VAL A 20 -22.73 -21.61 33.62
CA VAL A 20 -21.89 -21.32 32.43
C VAL A 20 -22.71 -21.55 31.18
N ALA A 21 -23.54 -20.62 30.84
CA ALA A 21 -23.94 -20.36 29.45
C ALA A 21 -24.51 -18.95 29.36
N MET A 22 -23.71 -17.95 29.71
CA MET A 22 -23.91 -16.66 29.02
C MET A 22 -23.39 -16.84 27.59
N PRO A 23 -24.24 -16.71 26.56
CA PRO A 23 -23.71 -16.52 25.24
C PRO A 23 -22.91 -15.23 25.30
N LEU A 24 -21.57 -15.30 25.17
CA LEU A 24 -20.81 -14.16 24.69
C LEU A 24 -21.38 -13.86 23.29
N SER A 25 -22.43 -13.06 23.26
CA SER A 25 -22.79 -12.33 22.03
C SER A 25 -21.63 -11.41 21.77
N ALA A 26 -20.60 -11.93 21.09
CA ALA A 26 -19.67 -11.10 20.37
C ALA A 26 -20.55 -10.33 19.39
N SER A 27 -21.01 -9.14 19.77
CA SER A 27 -21.62 -8.22 18.84
C SER A 27 -20.56 -8.03 17.76
N ALA A 28 -20.78 -8.62 16.59
CA ALA A 28 -19.95 -8.38 15.43
C ALA A 28 -19.96 -6.87 15.26
N GLN A 29 -18.85 -6.21 15.62
CA GLN A 29 -18.73 -4.77 15.57
C GLN A 29 -18.91 -4.41 14.09
N GLN A 30 -20.06 -3.81 13.78
CA GLN A 30 -20.40 -3.49 12.41
C GLN A 30 -19.32 -2.56 11.85
N LEU A 31 -18.56 -3.07 10.88
CA LEU A 31 -17.50 -2.30 10.22
C LEU A 31 -18.10 -1.01 9.64
N LEU A 32 -17.46 0.11 9.91
CA LEU A 32 -17.82 1.37 9.27
C LEU A 32 -17.58 1.27 7.77
N PRO A 33 -18.34 1.98 6.93
CA PRO A 33 -18.20 1.86 5.47
C PRO A 33 -16.76 2.01 4.98
N TYR A 34 -15.97 2.95 5.51
CA TYR A 34 -14.56 3.11 5.09
C TYR A 34 -13.67 1.90 5.45
N GLN A 35 -14.04 1.09 6.44
CA GLN A 35 -13.33 -0.11 6.87
C GLN A 35 -13.72 -1.35 6.05
N ASN A 36 -14.86 -1.30 5.36
CA ASN A 36 -15.37 -2.43 4.61
C ASN A 36 -14.68 -2.55 3.24
N ALA A 37 -13.76 -3.50 3.10
CA ALA A 37 -13.00 -3.73 1.86
C ALA A 37 -13.87 -4.16 0.65
N ASN A 38 -15.11 -4.62 0.88
CA ASN A 38 -16.02 -5.02 -0.19
C ASN A 38 -16.73 -3.82 -0.85
N LEU A 39 -16.66 -2.64 -0.27
CA LEU A 39 -17.20 -1.42 -0.88
C LEU A 39 -16.17 -0.80 -1.82
N SER A 40 -16.65 -0.06 -2.83
CA SER A 40 -15.75 0.66 -3.75
C SER A 40 -14.86 1.66 -3.01
N ALA A 41 -13.68 1.95 -3.57
CA ALA A 41 -12.75 2.91 -3.00
C ALA A 41 -13.40 4.30 -2.82
N GLU A 42 -14.24 4.71 -3.76
CA GLU A 42 -14.95 5.99 -3.71
C GLU A 42 -15.93 6.07 -2.54
N VAL A 43 -16.77 5.05 -2.34
CA VAL A 43 -17.71 4.98 -1.21
C VAL A 43 -16.95 5.03 0.12
N ARG A 44 -15.87 4.28 0.22
CA ARG A 44 -15.01 4.25 1.42
C ARG A 44 -14.34 5.59 1.68
N ALA A 45 -13.81 6.23 0.64
CA ALA A 45 -13.16 7.53 0.75
C ALA A 45 -14.14 8.63 1.16
N ASN A 46 -15.34 8.66 0.59
CA ASN A 46 -16.38 9.63 0.94
C ASN A 46 -16.87 9.47 2.37
N ASP A 47 -17.07 8.23 2.84
CA ASP A 47 -17.43 7.99 4.24
C ASP A 47 -16.30 8.42 5.19
N LEU A 48 -15.04 8.08 4.90
CA LEU A 48 -13.91 8.53 5.70
C LEU A 48 -13.79 10.05 5.71
N LEU A 49 -13.91 10.71 4.55
CA LEU A 49 -13.82 12.16 4.41
C LEU A 49 -14.87 12.90 5.25
N SER A 50 -16.09 12.35 5.36
CA SER A 50 -17.15 12.93 6.20
C SER A 50 -16.84 12.88 7.70
N ARG A 51 -15.99 11.96 8.12
CA ARG A 51 -15.61 11.74 9.52
C ARG A 51 -14.38 12.55 9.96
N LEU A 52 -13.60 13.05 9.01
CA LEU A 52 -12.37 13.81 9.27
C LEU A 52 -12.68 15.26 9.65
N THR A 53 -11.99 15.78 10.66
CA THR A 53 -11.96 17.22 10.95
C THR A 53 -11.17 17.96 9.88
N LEU A 54 -11.32 19.28 9.80
CA LEU A 54 -10.55 20.12 8.88
C LEU A 54 -9.03 19.99 9.14
N GLU A 55 -8.63 19.98 10.41
CA GLU A 55 -7.23 19.83 10.80
C GLU A 55 -6.66 18.46 10.39
N GLU A 56 -7.43 17.39 10.54
CA GLU A 56 -7.01 16.07 10.08
C GLU A 56 -6.88 16.00 8.55
N LYS A 57 -7.82 16.61 7.82
CA LYS A 57 -7.76 16.71 6.36
C LYS A 57 -6.49 17.42 5.88
N THR A 58 -6.14 18.54 6.51
CA THR A 58 -4.92 19.30 6.13
C THR A 58 -3.65 18.51 6.44
N LYS A 59 -3.61 17.78 7.56
CA LYS A 59 -2.47 16.91 7.90
C LYS A 59 -2.29 15.73 6.94
N LEU A 60 -3.40 15.20 6.39
CA LEU A 60 -3.33 14.11 5.39
C LEU A 60 -2.75 14.55 4.04
N MET A 61 -2.64 15.86 3.78
CA MET A 61 -2.01 16.40 2.56
C MET A 61 -0.48 16.44 2.63
N MET A 62 0.11 16.11 3.77
CA MET A 62 1.56 16.03 3.93
C MET A 62 2.11 14.73 3.33
N ASP A 63 3.40 14.73 2.95
CA ASP A 63 4.09 13.53 2.46
C ASP A 63 4.17 12.41 3.51
N THR A 64 4.07 12.78 4.78
CA THR A 64 3.87 11.89 5.91
C THR A 64 2.50 12.18 6.50
N SER A 65 1.49 11.40 6.14
CA SER A 65 0.16 11.49 6.73
C SER A 65 0.17 10.87 8.12
N PRO A 66 -0.12 11.62 9.19
CA PRO A 66 -0.09 11.11 10.56
C PRO A 66 -1.21 10.09 10.79
N ALA A 67 -1.04 9.25 11.80
CA ALA A 67 -2.10 8.35 12.24
C ALA A 67 -3.30 9.13 12.81
N ILE A 68 -4.51 8.63 12.54
CA ILE A 68 -5.75 9.15 13.13
C ILE A 68 -6.34 8.06 14.02
N GLY A 69 -5.83 7.98 15.25
CA GLY A 69 -6.12 6.87 16.19
C GLY A 69 -7.60 6.68 16.46
N ARG A 70 -8.40 7.76 16.57
CA ARG A 70 -9.86 7.67 16.79
C ARG A 70 -10.63 6.96 15.67
N LEU A 71 -10.06 6.93 14.47
CA LEU A 71 -10.62 6.24 13.29
C LEU A 71 -9.85 4.94 12.95
N GLY A 72 -8.85 4.56 13.74
CA GLY A 72 -8.03 3.40 13.43
C GLY A 72 -7.22 3.53 12.13
N ILE A 73 -6.95 4.75 11.67
CA ILE A 73 -6.16 5.02 10.48
C ILE A 73 -4.68 5.05 10.87
N PRO A 74 -3.84 4.17 10.33
CA PRO A 74 -2.40 4.19 10.60
C PRO A 74 -1.72 5.36 9.89
N GLN A 75 -0.51 5.71 10.34
CA GLN A 75 0.37 6.61 9.62
C GLN A 75 0.66 6.06 8.21
N PHE A 76 0.74 6.95 7.22
CA PHE A 76 1.10 6.60 5.85
C PHE A 76 2.22 7.49 5.33
N GLN A 77 3.13 6.87 4.56
CA GLN A 77 4.26 7.54 3.91
C GLN A 77 4.03 7.59 2.41
N TRP A 78 3.84 8.79 1.86
CA TRP A 78 3.60 8.98 0.43
C TRP A 78 4.88 9.03 -0.38
N TRP A 79 6.03 9.31 0.25
CA TRP A 79 7.28 9.57 -0.44
C TRP A 79 8.11 8.30 -0.61
N ASN A 80 8.03 7.72 -1.79
CA ASN A 80 8.86 6.60 -2.20
C ASN A 80 9.32 6.82 -3.64
N GLU A 81 10.50 6.30 -3.98
CA GLU A 81 11.15 6.48 -5.26
C GLU A 81 11.48 5.12 -5.88
N ALA A 82 11.32 4.98 -7.20
CA ALA A 82 11.64 3.76 -7.92
C ALA A 82 12.04 4.01 -9.38
N LEU A 83 12.83 5.03 -9.67
CA LEU A 83 13.21 5.37 -11.05
C LEU A 83 14.02 4.27 -11.74
N HIS A 84 14.84 3.52 -10.99
CA HIS A 84 15.64 2.40 -11.51
C HIS A 84 15.87 1.31 -10.45
N GLY A 85 14.85 0.98 -9.70
CA GLY A 85 14.83 0.09 -8.54
C GLY A 85 14.27 0.80 -7.34
N VAL A 86 13.94 0.08 -6.27
CA VAL A 86 13.36 0.67 -5.04
C VAL A 86 14.38 1.62 -4.42
N GLY A 87 14.05 2.91 -4.34
CA GLY A 87 14.96 3.94 -3.84
C GLY A 87 15.06 3.93 -2.31
N ARG A 88 16.29 4.13 -1.78
CA ARG A 88 16.60 4.48 -0.38
C ARG A 88 16.02 3.54 0.69
N ASN A 89 15.78 2.29 0.36
CA ASN A 89 15.18 1.29 1.26
C ASN A 89 16.13 0.10 1.53
N GLY A 90 17.38 0.38 1.89
CA GLY A 90 18.41 -0.61 2.18
C GLY A 90 18.94 -1.31 0.94
N PHE A 91 19.31 -2.59 1.06
CA PHE A 91 19.77 -3.39 -0.07
C PHE A 91 18.61 -3.72 -1.01
N VAL A 92 18.79 -3.36 -2.28
CA VAL A 92 17.80 -3.50 -3.35
C VAL A 92 18.48 -3.82 -4.67
N THR A 93 17.73 -4.35 -5.63
CA THR A 93 18.21 -4.50 -7.00
C THR A 93 18.29 -3.13 -7.67
N VAL A 94 19.45 -2.79 -8.22
CA VAL A 94 19.69 -1.54 -8.94
C VAL A 94 19.77 -1.82 -10.41
N PHE A 95 18.90 -1.20 -11.18
CA PHE A 95 18.87 -1.26 -12.64
C PHE A 95 19.58 -0.03 -13.25
N PRO A 96 19.88 -0.02 -14.55
CA PRO A 96 20.39 1.17 -15.21
C PRO A 96 19.45 2.38 -15.04
N ILE A 97 20.00 3.60 -15.06
CA ILE A 97 19.17 4.81 -14.96
C ILE A 97 18.17 4.89 -16.12
N THR A 98 17.10 5.63 -15.93
CA THR A 98 15.93 5.73 -16.80
C THR A 98 16.31 5.97 -18.26
N MET A 99 17.19 6.93 -18.54
CA MET A 99 17.65 7.27 -19.89
C MET A 99 18.38 6.09 -20.55
N HIS A 100 19.19 5.33 -19.81
CA HIS A 100 19.88 4.16 -20.36
C HIS A 100 18.90 3.02 -20.65
N MET A 101 17.89 2.83 -19.81
CA MET A 101 16.83 1.85 -20.09
C MET A 101 16.04 2.25 -21.33
N ALA A 102 15.74 3.54 -21.49
CA ALA A 102 15.04 4.05 -22.67
C ALA A 102 15.85 3.84 -23.98
N ALA A 103 17.19 3.94 -23.91
CA ALA A 103 18.08 3.70 -25.05
C ALA A 103 18.06 2.26 -25.57
N SER A 104 17.49 1.33 -24.81
CA SER A 104 17.26 -0.05 -25.29
C SER A 104 16.15 -0.16 -26.33
N TRP A 105 15.23 0.80 -26.37
CA TRP A 105 13.99 0.80 -27.18
C TRP A 105 13.10 -0.43 -26.91
N ASP A 106 13.29 -1.11 -25.75
CA ASP A 106 12.58 -2.33 -25.39
C ASP A 106 11.63 -2.08 -24.21
N ASP A 107 10.40 -1.71 -24.53
CA ASP A 107 9.34 -1.47 -23.53
C ASP A 107 8.92 -2.77 -22.83
N THR A 108 9.05 -3.92 -23.47
CA THR A 108 8.76 -5.22 -22.88
C THR A 108 9.80 -5.57 -21.80
N LEU A 109 11.07 -5.24 -22.03
CA LEU A 109 12.12 -5.38 -21.02
C LEU A 109 11.84 -4.46 -19.82
N LEU A 110 11.49 -3.19 -20.07
CA LEU A 110 11.13 -2.26 -19.01
C LEU A 110 9.96 -2.77 -18.16
N TYR A 111 8.92 -3.27 -18.80
CA TYR A 111 7.79 -3.86 -18.09
C TYR A 111 8.24 -4.98 -17.13
N LYS A 112 9.12 -5.91 -17.58
CA LYS A 112 9.66 -6.99 -16.75
C LYS A 112 10.50 -6.44 -15.59
N VAL A 113 11.35 -5.45 -15.84
CA VAL A 113 12.15 -4.76 -14.82
C VAL A 113 11.24 -4.18 -13.74
N PHE A 114 10.22 -3.43 -14.12
CA PHE A 114 9.34 -2.78 -13.14
C PHE A 114 8.33 -3.73 -12.49
N THR A 115 8.03 -4.87 -13.09
CA THR A 115 7.36 -5.97 -12.40
C THR A 115 8.23 -6.51 -11.26
N ALA A 116 9.53 -6.74 -11.50
CA ALA A 116 10.47 -7.18 -10.47
C ALA A 116 10.63 -6.10 -9.36
N VAL A 117 10.71 -4.82 -9.74
CA VAL A 117 10.73 -3.70 -8.78
C VAL A 117 9.46 -3.68 -7.91
N SER A 118 8.29 -3.92 -8.51
CA SER A 118 7.02 -4.03 -7.77
C SER A 118 7.04 -5.17 -6.75
N ASP A 119 7.55 -6.33 -7.12
CA ASP A 119 7.65 -7.48 -6.23
C ASP A 119 8.61 -7.20 -5.06
N GLU A 120 9.77 -6.63 -5.34
CA GLU A 120 10.74 -6.23 -4.31
C GLU A 120 10.18 -5.16 -3.37
N ALA A 121 9.50 -4.15 -3.92
CA ALA A 121 8.85 -3.10 -3.13
C ALA A 121 7.80 -3.67 -2.17
N ARG A 122 6.97 -4.60 -2.64
CA ARG A 122 5.95 -5.26 -1.79
C ARG A 122 6.59 -6.11 -0.70
N ALA A 123 7.64 -6.85 -1.00
CA ALA A 123 8.36 -7.64 -0.01
C ALA A 123 8.94 -6.75 1.09
N LYS A 124 9.58 -5.63 0.72
CA LYS A 124 10.13 -4.65 1.68
C LYS A 124 9.06 -3.93 2.49
N ALA A 125 7.96 -3.55 1.89
CA ALA A 125 6.85 -2.92 2.60
C ALA A 125 6.20 -3.88 3.62
N GLN A 126 6.08 -5.17 3.28
CA GLN A 126 5.61 -6.20 4.21
C GLN A 126 6.55 -6.35 5.42
N GLU A 127 7.86 -6.33 5.20
CA GLU A 127 8.84 -6.39 6.27
C GLU A 127 8.79 -5.14 7.17
N ALA A 128 8.71 -3.95 6.56
CA ALA A 128 8.52 -2.70 7.31
C ALA A 128 7.24 -2.70 8.14
N LYS A 129 6.14 -3.24 7.58
CA LYS A 129 4.87 -3.36 8.31
C LYS A 129 4.95 -4.24 9.54
N LYS A 130 5.72 -5.33 9.50
CA LYS A 130 5.95 -6.20 10.67
C LYS A 130 6.62 -5.47 11.82
N SER A 131 7.48 -4.49 11.54
CA SER A 131 8.13 -3.67 12.57
C SER A 131 7.19 -2.69 13.27
N GLY A 132 5.97 -2.50 12.75
CA GLY A 132 4.97 -1.57 13.29
C GLY A 132 5.25 -0.08 13.03
N ASN A 133 6.36 0.25 12.36
CA ASN A 133 6.77 1.63 12.09
C ASN A 133 7.28 1.80 10.66
N ILE A 134 6.37 2.16 9.74
CA ILE A 134 6.70 2.43 8.34
C ILE A 134 7.36 3.79 8.24
N LYS A 135 8.63 3.81 7.86
CA LYS A 135 9.41 5.04 7.62
C LYS A 135 9.27 5.52 6.19
N ARG A 136 9.76 6.74 5.90
CA ARG A 136 9.91 7.27 4.55
C ARG A 136 10.67 6.26 3.67
N TYR A 137 10.27 6.11 2.43
CA TYR A 137 10.74 5.12 1.44
C TYR A 137 10.34 3.66 1.71
N GLN A 138 9.44 3.37 2.66
CA GLN A 138 9.06 2.01 3.03
C GLN A 138 7.59 1.65 2.73
N SER A 139 6.85 2.54 2.07
CA SER A 139 5.47 2.26 1.65
C SER A 139 5.35 1.97 0.15
N LEU A 140 4.13 1.91 -0.38
CA LEU A 140 3.84 1.46 -1.74
C LEU A 140 3.25 2.56 -2.65
N SER A 141 3.50 3.82 -2.35
CA SER A 141 3.14 4.95 -3.21
C SER A 141 4.41 5.55 -3.81
N PHE A 142 4.66 5.33 -5.09
CA PHE A 142 5.92 5.67 -5.75
C PHE A 142 5.77 6.88 -6.69
N TRP A 143 6.67 7.85 -6.58
CA TRP A 143 6.80 9.01 -7.47
C TRP A 143 7.61 8.61 -8.72
N THR A 144 7.02 7.73 -9.51
CA THR A 144 7.62 7.08 -10.69
C THR A 144 6.51 6.69 -11.66
N PRO A 145 6.72 6.81 -12.99
CA PRO A 145 7.89 7.33 -13.72
C PRO A 145 7.96 8.86 -13.78
N ASN A 146 9.15 9.41 -14.14
CA ASN A 146 9.26 10.79 -14.58
C ASN A 146 8.94 10.85 -16.08
N ILE A 147 7.78 11.43 -16.44
CA ILE A 147 7.27 11.50 -17.83
C ILE A 147 7.53 12.84 -18.53
N ASN A 148 8.38 13.70 -17.95
CA ASN A 148 8.78 14.94 -18.60
C ASN A 148 9.61 14.64 -19.84
N ILE A 149 9.46 15.47 -20.88
CA ILE A 149 10.29 15.44 -22.07
C ILE A 149 11.57 16.23 -21.80
N PHE A 150 12.73 15.64 -22.11
CA PHE A 150 14.01 16.30 -21.94
C PHE A 150 14.23 17.38 -23.03
N ARG A 151 13.90 18.61 -22.71
CA ARG A 151 13.90 19.74 -23.67
C ARG A 151 15.15 20.58 -23.63
N ASP A 152 15.88 20.61 -22.51
CA ASP A 152 16.99 21.52 -22.28
C ASP A 152 18.12 20.80 -21.52
N PRO A 153 19.35 20.73 -22.08
CA PRO A 153 20.48 20.04 -21.47
C PRO A 153 20.94 20.66 -20.12
N ARG A 154 20.52 21.90 -19.84
CA ARG A 154 20.79 22.55 -18.55
C ARG A 154 19.90 22.06 -17.42
N TRP A 155 18.83 21.33 -17.74
CA TRP A 155 17.96 20.78 -16.71
C TRP A 155 18.64 19.64 -15.96
N GLY A 156 18.87 19.84 -14.64
CA GLY A 156 19.65 18.93 -13.78
C GLY A 156 19.05 17.55 -13.53
N ARG A 157 17.80 17.30 -13.95
CA ARG A 157 17.10 16.02 -13.79
C ARG A 157 16.81 15.30 -15.11
N GLY A 158 17.49 15.70 -16.19
CA GLY A 158 17.31 15.11 -17.52
C GLY A 158 17.53 13.59 -17.54
N GLN A 159 18.48 13.08 -16.77
CA GLN A 159 18.77 11.63 -16.68
C GLN A 159 17.65 10.80 -16.07
N GLU A 160 16.67 11.43 -15.41
CA GLU A 160 15.50 10.75 -14.88
C GLU A 160 14.41 10.49 -15.93
N THR A 161 14.55 11.08 -17.13
CA THR A 161 13.57 10.99 -18.22
C THR A 161 13.89 9.87 -19.18
N TYR A 162 12.95 9.60 -20.11
CA TYR A 162 13.14 8.65 -21.22
C TYR A 162 13.71 9.31 -22.47
N GLY A 163 14.05 10.61 -22.44
CA GLY A 163 14.62 11.38 -23.52
C GLY A 163 13.70 12.44 -24.09
N GLU A 164 13.92 12.80 -25.35
CA GLU A 164 13.30 13.94 -26.04
C GLU A 164 12.00 13.57 -26.77
N ASP A 165 11.83 12.30 -27.12
CA ASP A 165 10.73 11.83 -27.95
C ASP A 165 9.48 11.52 -27.14
N PRO A 166 8.31 12.14 -27.46
CA PRO A 166 7.06 11.90 -26.72
C PRO A 166 6.52 10.49 -26.91
N TYR A 167 6.72 9.87 -28.08
CA TYR A 167 6.25 8.51 -28.32
C TYR A 167 7.03 7.49 -27.51
N LEU A 168 8.36 7.58 -27.53
CA LEU A 168 9.23 6.74 -26.70
C LEU A 168 8.90 6.90 -25.21
N THR A 169 8.76 8.14 -24.73
CA THR A 169 8.37 8.42 -23.34
C THR A 169 7.03 7.80 -22.99
N THR A 170 6.05 7.85 -23.90
CA THR A 170 4.74 7.22 -23.70
C THR A 170 4.87 5.71 -23.57
N ARG A 171 5.59 5.05 -24.49
CA ARG A 171 5.76 3.60 -24.48
C ARG A 171 6.46 3.12 -23.21
N MET A 172 7.59 3.74 -22.88
CA MET A 172 8.37 3.41 -21.69
C MET A 172 7.60 3.72 -20.39
N GLY A 173 6.93 4.87 -20.34
CA GLY A 173 6.11 5.26 -19.19
C GLY A 173 4.95 4.29 -18.92
N LEU A 174 4.23 3.86 -19.96
CA LEU A 174 3.18 2.84 -19.82
C LEU A 174 3.72 1.49 -19.35
N ALA A 175 4.86 1.04 -19.88
CA ALA A 175 5.50 -0.19 -19.45
C ALA A 175 5.86 -0.16 -17.96
N VAL A 176 6.41 0.95 -17.48
CA VAL A 176 6.74 1.17 -16.07
C VAL A 176 5.50 1.16 -15.19
N VAL A 177 4.47 1.93 -15.55
CA VAL A 177 3.23 2.00 -14.76
C VAL A 177 2.54 0.65 -14.69
N ASN A 178 2.41 -0.04 -15.82
CA ASN A 178 1.77 -1.36 -15.87
C ASN A 178 2.54 -2.39 -15.03
N GLY A 179 3.87 -2.41 -15.12
CA GLY A 179 4.73 -3.29 -14.32
C GLY A 179 4.59 -3.00 -12.81
N LEU A 180 4.67 -1.74 -12.40
CA LEU A 180 4.55 -1.34 -10.99
C LEU A 180 3.15 -1.61 -10.43
N GLN A 181 2.10 -1.32 -11.18
CA GLN A 181 0.71 -1.49 -10.72
C GLN A 181 0.22 -2.94 -10.77
N GLY A 182 1.02 -3.88 -11.24
CA GLY A 182 0.61 -5.28 -11.38
C GLY A 182 -0.47 -5.45 -12.44
N GLN A 183 -0.34 -4.74 -13.54
CA GLN A 183 -1.14 -4.92 -14.75
C GLN A 183 -0.35 -5.76 -15.75
N THR A 184 -1.04 -6.39 -16.71
CA THR A 184 -0.38 -7.02 -17.85
C THR A 184 0.28 -5.94 -18.73
N PHE A 185 1.16 -6.36 -19.64
CA PHE A 185 1.82 -5.41 -20.54
C PHE A 185 0.84 -4.54 -21.35
N ASP A 186 -0.32 -5.07 -21.69
CA ASP A 186 -1.42 -4.36 -22.36
C ASP A 186 -2.40 -3.63 -21.40
N GLY A 187 -2.04 -3.50 -20.13
CA GLY A 187 -2.75 -2.69 -19.14
C GLY A 187 -3.99 -3.34 -18.49
N LYS A 188 -4.15 -4.66 -18.60
CA LYS A 188 -5.26 -5.37 -17.92
C LYS A 188 -4.88 -5.72 -16.49
N PRO A 189 -5.83 -5.72 -15.54
CA PRO A 189 -5.56 -6.14 -14.16
C PRO A 189 -5.02 -7.56 -14.08
N MET A 190 -4.00 -7.77 -13.25
CA MET A 190 -3.50 -9.08 -12.87
C MET A 190 -4.15 -9.54 -11.56
N SER A 191 -4.05 -10.84 -11.27
CA SER A 191 -4.57 -11.43 -10.02
C SER A 191 -3.90 -10.91 -8.75
N ALA A 192 -2.63 -10.51 -8.86
CA ALA A 192 -1.88 -9.92 -7.76
C ALA A 192 -1.80 -8.39 -7.92
N PRO A 193 -2.24 -7.60 -6.93
CA PRO A 193 -2.14 -6.15 -7.00
C PRO A 193 -0.67 -5.72 -6.91
N GLY A 194 -0.28 -4.78 -7.77
CA GLY A 194 1.01 -4.11 -7.72
C GLY A 194 1.07 -2.99 -6.68
N VAL A 195 2.03 -2.11 -6.85
CA VAL A 195 2.16 -0.88 -6.05
C VAL A 195 1.46 0.29 -6.74
N LEU A 196 1.11 1.32 -5.99
CA LEU A 196 0.63 2.57 -6.56
C LEU A 196 1.80 3.31 -7.22
N ALA A 197 1.68 3.62 -8.48
CA ALA A 197 2.68 4.36 -9.24
C ALA A 197 2.02 5.57 -9.94
N PRO A 198 1.77 6.66 -9.22
CA PRO A 198 1.37 7.90 -9.87
C PRO A 198 2.52 8.43 -10.70
N ALA A 199 2.26 8.73 -11.97
CA ALA A 199 3.24 9.40 -12.82
C ALA A 199 3.57 10.78 -12.23
N SER A 200 4.85 11.10 -12.11
CA SER A 200 5.28 12.43 -11.69
C SER A 200 5.55 13.32 -12.91
N SER A 201 4.88 14.45 -12.96
CA SER A 201 5.23 15.59 -13.84
C SER A 201 5.81 16.70 -12.96
N GLN A 202 6.91 17.29 -13.38
CA GLN A 202 7.57 18.41 -12.69
C GLN A 202 7.82 19.55 -13.64
#